data_2b1209a47fe0d81428d702b7f6e3c85b
#
_entry.id   2b1209a47fe0d81428d702b7f6e3c85b
#
_cell.length_a   1.000
_cell.length_b   1.000
_cell.length_c   1.000
_cell.angle_alpha   90.00
_cell.angle_beta   90.00
_cell.angle_gamma   90.00
#
_symmetry.space_group_name_H-M   'P 1'
#
loop_
_entity.id
_entity.type
_entity.pdbx_description
1 polymer ?
#
loop_
_entity_poly.entity_id
_entity_poly.type
_entity_poly.pdbx_seq_one_letter_code
_entity_poly.pdbx_strand_id
1 'polypeptide(L)'
;MENMKTIAVIESCDTKFKEAKFISDFIKNEGLNALVINTATGPAPSYNYDISREEIAESYGTPWEEMEPKSKGEKIDYMKDAVAAYVVKLYEEGKIDGIISVGGLQNTVMAANAMQKLPIGFPKVMATTVASGTRKFDLVVGDKDITVMPAICDFTGLNIVTRQVISNACACCVGTVSYTHLTLPT
;
A
#
# COMPACT_ATOMS: atom_id res chain seq x y z
N MET A 1 -22.44 -11.68 12.85
CA MET A 1 -22.21 -10.53 11.93
C MET A 1 -20.86 -10.82 11.28
N GLU A 2 -20.84 -11.01 9.95
CA GLU A 2 -19.56 -11.12 9.25
C GLU A 2 -18.77 -9.83 9.46
N ASN A 3 -17.51 -9.97 9.84
CA ASN A 3 -16.65 -8.81 10.06
C ASN A 3 -16.36 -8.17 8.70
N MET A 4 -16.61 -6.87 8.56
CA MET A 4 -16.38 -6.14 7.30
C MET A 4 -14.91 -6.25 6.91
N LYS A 5 -14.64 -6.67 5.66
CA LYS A 5 -13.28 -6.87 5.14
C LYS A 5 -12.50 -5.55 5.09
N THR A 6 -11.22 -5.62 5.36
CA THR A 6 -10.33 -4.45 5.45
C THR A 6 -9.20 -4.53 4.43
N ILE A 7 -9.04 -3.49 3.61
CA ILE A 7 -7.92 -3.34 2.69
C ILE A 7 -6.91 -2.34 3.27
N ALA A 8 -5.66 -2.78 3.45
CA ALA A 8 -4.56 -1.90 3.79
C ALA A 8 -4.14 -1.05 2.57
N VAL A 9 -4.07 0.26 2.76
CA VAL A 9 -3.67 1.23 1.74
C VAL A 9 -2.30 1.80 2.13
N ILE A 10 -1.24 1.37 1.46
CA ILE A 10 0.14 1.82 1.75
C ILE A 10 0.45 3.04 0.88
N GLU A 11 0.60 4.20 1.50
CA GLU A 11 0.87 5.45 0.78
C GLU A 11 1.82 6.40 1.52
N SER A 12 2.67 7.09 0.75
CA SER A 12 3.47 8.21 1.25
C SER A 12 2.62 9.46 1.35
N CYS A 13 1.93 9.64 2.48
CA CYS A 13 0.92 10.68 2.66
C CYS A 13 1.46 12.12 2.65
N ASP A 14 2.78 12.34 2.66
CA ASP A 14 3.40 13.64 2.45
C ASP A 14 3.23 14.16 1.01
N THR A 15 3.25 13.25 0.03
CA THR A 15 3.16 13.59 -1.39
C THR A 15 1.94 13.00 -2.10
N LYS A 16 1.35 11.94 -1.55
CA LYS A 16 0.26 11.15 -2.15
C LYS A 16 -1.04 11.13 -1.32
N PHE A 17 -1.26 12.16 -0.49
CA PHE A 17 -2.44 12.22 0.37
C PHE A 17 -3.76 12.28 -0.42
N LYS A 18 -3.78 12.87 -1.62
CA LYS A 18 -4.97 12.92 -2.48
C LYS A 18 -5.31 11.54 -3.05
N GLU A 19 -4.28 10.84 -3.48
CA GLU A 19 -4.37 9.47 -3.97
C GLU A 19 -4.81 8.53 -2.85
N ALA A 20 -4.20 8.61 -1.66
CA ALA A 20 -4.59 7.84 -0.48
C ALA A 20 -6.07 8.04 -0.11
N LYS A 21 -6.51 9.31 -0.10
CA LYS A 21 -7.93 9.63 0.15
C LYS A 21 -8.84 9.04 -0.92
N PHE A 22 -8.49 9.17 -2.19
CA PHE A 22 -9.30 8.65 -3.30
C PHE A 22 -9.44 7.13 -3.22
N ILE A 23 -8.37 6.41 -2.92
CA ILE A 23 -8.36 4.96 -2.72
C ILE A 23 -9.25 4.58 -1.52
N SER A 24 -9.06 5.26 -0.38
CA SER A 24 -9.86 5.02 0.82
C SER A 24 -11.36 5.24 0.59
N ASP A 25 -11.71 6.36 -0.06
CA ASP A 25 -13.11 6.66 -0.40
C ASP A 25 -13.70 5.60 -1.36
N PHE A 26 -12.94 5.17 -2.36
CA PHE A 26 -13.37 4.13 -3.29
C PHE A 26 -13.69 2.82 -2.56
N ILE A 27 -12.75 2.34 -1.73
CA ILE A 27 -12.90 1.09 -0.97
C ILE A 27 -14.13 1.15 -0.05
N LYS A 28 -14.31 2.27 0.65
CA LYS A 28 -15.46 2.49 1.56
C LYS A 28 -16.79 2.53 0.81
N ASN A 29 -16.84 3.12 -0.38
CA ASN A 29 -18.03 3.14 -1.22
C ASN A 29 -18.41 1.76 -1.75
N GLU A 30 -17.46 0.83 -1.85
CA GLU A 30 -17.70 -0.57 -2.19
C GLU A 30 -18.08 -1.44 -0.97
N GLY A 31 -18.30 -0.82 0.20
CA GLY A 31 -18.76 -1.51 1.41
C GLY A 31 -17.67 -2.26 2.18
N LEU A 32 -16.40 -1.91 1.98
CA LEU A 32 -15.25 -2.46 2.69
C LEU A 32 -14.58 -1.39 3.58
N ASN A 33 -13.77 -1.83 4.54
CA ASN A 33 -12.93 -0.94 5.32
C ASN A 33 -11.62 -0.62 4.58
N ALA A 34 -11.16 0.62 4.66
CA ALA A 34 -9.83 1.03 4.23
C ALA A 34 -9.01 1.42 5.46
N LEU A 35 -7.82 0.82 5.59
CA LEU A 35 -6.84 1.11 6.64
C LEU A 35 -5.64 1.82 6.00
N VAL A 36 -5.57 3.14 6.12
CA VAL A 36 -4.51 3.95 5.49
C VAL A 36 -3.25 3.93 6.35
N ILE A 37 -2.17 3.40 5.79
CA ILE A 37 -0.85 3.26 6.40
C ILE A 37 0.08 4.32 5.80
N ASN A 38 0.51 5.27 6.62
CA ASN A 38 1.39 6.36 6.20
C ASN A 38 2.86 5.92 6.21
N THR A 39 3.49 5.91 5.04
CA THR A 39 4.91 5.57 4.87
C THR A 39 5.79 6.78 4.53
N ALA A 40 5.31 7.99 4.80
CA ALA A 40 6.02 9.22 4.47
C ALA A 40 7.38 9.32 5.16
N THR A 41 8.43 9.66 4.40
CA THR A 41 9.77 9.95 4.93
C THR A 41 10.12 11.44 4.88
N GLY A 42 9.26 12.23 4.26
CA GLY A 42 9.35 13.68 4.15
C GLY A 42 8.69 14.43 5.32
N PRO A 43 8.40 15.73 5.16
CA PRO A 43 7.69 16.53 6.16
C PRO A 43 6.36 15.90 6.58
N ALA A 44 5.87 16.28 7.76
CA ALA A 44 4.62 15.76 8.29
C ALA A 44 3.48 15.90 7.26
N PRO A 45 2.73 14.83 6.99
CA PRO A 45 1.65 14.86 6.01
C PRO A 45 0.46 15.70 6.47
N SER A 46 -0.26 16.26 5.50
CA SER A 46 -1.48 17.04 5.74
C SER A 46 -2.77 16.22 5.70
N TYR A 47 -2.67 14.90 5.55
CA TYR A 47 -3.81 13.98 5.44
C TYR A 47 -3.94 13.11 6.69
N ASN A 48 -5.17 12.88 7.14
CA ASN A 48 -5.45 11.92 8.21
C ASN A 48 -5.28 10.49 7.69
N TYR A 49 -4.44 9.73 8.35
CA TYR A 49 -4.19 8.31 8.15
C TYR A 49 -4.60 7.55 9.41
N ASP A 50 -4.76 6.24 9.29
CA ASP A 50 -5.16 5.38 10.42
C ASP A 50 -3.92 4.91 11.20
N ILE A 51 -2.80 4.67 10.49
CA ILE A 51 -1.53 4.24 11.08
C ILE A 51 -0.44 5.23 10.68
N SER A 52 0.23 5.80 11.67
CA SER A 52 1.29 6.79 11.46
C SER A 52 2.65 6.13 11.19
N ARG A 53 3.55 6.86 10.52
CA ARG A 53 4.94 6.43 10.36
C ARG A 53 5.67 6.36 11.71
N GLU A 54 5.30 7.23 12.64
CA GLU A 54 5.81 7.25 14.01
C GLU A 54 5.50 5.93 14.72
N GLU A 55 4.25 5.48 14.67
CA GLU A 55 3.82 4.19 15.21
C GLU A 55 4.54 3.01 14.56
N ILE A 56 4.72 3.03 13.24
CA ILE A 56 5.43 1.99 12.49
C ILE A 56 6.91 1.95 12.93
N ALA A 57 7.57 3.10 12.97
CA ALA A 57 8.98 3.20 13.33
C ALA A 57 9.22 2.73 14.77
N GLU A 58 8.40 3.17 15.72
CA GLU A 58 8.48 2.76 17.12
C GLU A 58 8.24 1.26 17.28
N SER A 59 7.25 0.69 16.57
CA SER A 59 6.96 -0.75 16.61
C SER A 59 8.12 -1.61 16.08
N TYR A 60 8.95 -1.06 15.21
CA TYR A 60 10.13 -1.73 14.64
C TYR A 60 11.38 -1.52 15.49
N GLY A 61 11.32 -0.64 16.49
CA GLY A 61 12.35 -0.50 17.54
C GLY A 61 13.13 0.81 17.55
N THR A 62 12.81 1.78 16.66
CA THR A 62 13.44 3.10 16.67
C THR A 62 12.37 4.19 16.57
N PRO A 63 12.22 5.07 17.57
CA PRO A 63 11.32 6.21 17.49
C PRO A 63 11.61 7.10 16.29
N TRP A 64 10.56 7.68 15.70
CA TRP A 64 10.71 8.52 14.49
C TRP A 64 11.62 9.72 14.72
N GLU A 65 11.65 10.29 15.91
CA GLU A 65 12.51 11.40 16.29
C GLU A 65 14.00 11.11 16.09
N GLU A 66 14.42 9.85 16.24
CA GLU A 66 15.77 9.40 15.96
C GLU A 66 16.02 9.18 14.46
N MET A 67 14.98 8.91 13.70
CA MET A 67 15.03 8.75 12.25
C MET A 67 14.96 10.10 11.53
N GLU A 68 14.29 11.11 12.09
CA GLU A 68 14.06 12.39 11.44
C GLU A 68 15.32 13.09 10.93
N PRO A 69 16.44 13.15 11.71
CA PRO A 69 17.69 13.78 11.27
C PRO A 69 18.48 12.96 10.24
N LYS A 70 18.10 11.70 9.98
CA LYS A 70 18.80 10.81 9.03
C LYS A 70 18.60 11.26 7.58
N SER A 71 19.50 10.84 6.73
CA SER A 71 19.37 11.05 5.29
C SER A 71 18.09 10.41 4.73
N LYS A 72 17.63 10.90 3.58
CA LYS A 72 16.45 10.35 2.91
C LYS A 72 16.63 8.84 2.60
N GLY A 73 17.82 8.43 2.19
CA GLY A 73 18.12 7.02 1.91
C GLY A 73 17.98 6.14 3.16
N GLU A 74 18.60 6.53 4.27
CA GLU A 74 18.50 5.80 5.54
C GLU A 74 17.06 5.68 6.03
N LYS A 75 16.27 6.77 5.91
CA LYS A 75 14.83 6.74 6.24
C LYS A 75 14.05 5.76 5.36
N ILE A 76 14.31 5.73 4.06
CA ILE A 76 13.65 4.80 3.13
C ILE A 76 14.02 3.36 3.46
N ASP A 77 15.30 3.08 3.68
CA ASP A 77 15.77 1.71 4.00
C ASP A 77 15.18 1.21 5.31
N TYR A 78 15.16 2.05 6.35
CA TYR A 78 14.53 1.69 7.62
C TYR A 78 13.03 1.47 7.47
N MET A 79 12.31 2.43 6.90
CA MET A 79 10.85 2.35 6.77
C MET A 79 10.39 1.21 5.86
N LYS A 80 11.17 0.86 4.85
CA LYS A 80 10.89 -0.30 3.99
C LYS A 80 10.73 -1.58 4.81
N ASP A 81 11.63 -1.82 5.76
CA ASP A 81 11.61 -3.02 6.60
C ASP A 81 10.61 -2.89 7.75
N ALA A 82 10.48 -1.70 8.33
CA ALA A 82 9.49 -1.42 9.38
C ALA A 82 8.04 -1.58 8.88
N VAL A 83 7.72 -1.04 7.70
CA VAL A 83 6.40 -1.19 7.06
C VAL A 83 6.11 -2.66 6.77
N ALA A 84 7.10 -3.41 6.25
CA ALA A 84 6.91 -4.82 5.96
C ALA A 84 6.62 -5.63 7.23
N ALA A 85 7.36 -5.40 8.32
CA ALA A 85 7.12 -6.05 9.60
C ALA A 85 5.73 -5.70 10.17
N TYR A 86 5.35 -4.42 10.09
CA TYR A 86 4.05 -3.96 10.58
C TYR A 86 2.88 -4.58 9.81
N VAL A 87 2.99 -4.64 8.47
CA VAL A 87 1.97 -5.27 7.62
C VAL A 87 1.83 -6.76 7.88
N VAL A 88 2.94 -7.49 8.08
CA VAL A 88 2.90 -8.91 8.48
C VAL A 88 2.16 -9.08 9.80
N LYS A 89 2.44 -8.24 10.80
CA LYS A 89 1.71 -8.24 12.08
C LYS A 89 0.21 -8.02 11.88
N LEU A 90 -0.19 -7.04 11.08
CA LEU A 90 -1.62 -6.81 10.78
C LEU A 90 -2.29 -8.02 10.12
N TYR A 91 -1.58 -8.69 9.22
CA TYR A 91 -2.05 -9.92 8.60
C TYR A 91 -2.21 -11.06 9.61
N GLU A 92 -1.21 -11.31 10.45
CA GLU A 92 -1.24 -12.37 11.47
C GLU A 92 -2.32 -12.14 12.52
N GLU A 93 -2.62 -10.87 12.83
CA GLU A 93 -3.72 -10.49 13.72
C GLU A 93 -5.10 -10.52 13.04
N GLY A 94 -5.19 -10.86 11.74
CA GLY A 94 -6.43 -10.89 10.99
C GLY A 94 -7.09 -9.51 10.80
N LYS A 95 -6.30 -8.44 10.84
CA LYS A 95 -6.78 -7.05 10.73
C LYS A 95 -6.90 -6.56 9.30
N ILE A 96 -6.30 -7.27 8.33
CA ILE A 96 -6.35 -6.93 6.91
C ILE A 96 -6.68 -8.15 6.06
N ASP A 97 -7.43 -7.97 4.99
CA ASP A 97 -7.87 -9.00 4.05
C ASP A 97 -7.29 -8.77 2.64
N GLY A 98 -6.64 -7.66 2.41
CA GLY A 98 -5.98 -7.30 1.16
C GLY A 98 -5.09 -6.08 1.33
N ILE A 99 -4.28 -5.80 0.32
CA ILE A 99 -3.33 -4.69 0.33
C ILE A 99 -3.25 -4.03 -1.04
N ILE A 100 -3.26 -2.70 -1.05
CA ILE A 100 -3.12 -1.88 -2.26
C ILE A 100 -2.11 -0.76 -2.04
N SER A 101 -1.37 -0.42 -3.08
CA SER A 101 -0.51 0.76 -3.13
C SER A 101 -0.48 1.36 -4.52
N VAL A 102 -0.33 2.69 -4.58
CA VAL A 102 -0.26 3.43 -5.85
C VAL A 102 0.88 4.45 -5.77
N GLY A 103 1.80 4.45 -6.72
CA GLY A 103 2.82 5.49 -6.68
C GLY A 103 4.04 5.34 -7.58
N GLY A 104 5.04 6.16 -7.27
CA GLY A 104 6.36 6.15 -7.90
C GLY A 104 7.33 5.20 -7.19
N LEU A 105 8.61 5.34 -7.52
CA LEU A 105 9.68 4.42 -7.08
C LEU A 105 9.73 4.19 -5.57
N GLN A 106 9.73 5.26 -4.76
CA GLN A 106 9.85 5.13 -3.30
C GLN A 106 8.69 4.34 -2.70
N ASN A 107 7.45 4.69 -3.05
CA ASN A 107 6.26 4.01 -2.54
C ASN A 107 6.21 2.56 -3.04
N THR A 108 6.61 2.33 -4.29
CA THR A 108 6.70 0.98 -4.87
C THR A 108 7.67 0.09 -4.09
N VAL A 109 8.85 0.58 -3.74
CA VAL A 109 9.85 -0.20 -2.98
C VAL A 109 9.32 -0.58 -1.60
N MET A 110 8.69 0.34 -0.89
CA MET A 110 8.11 0.08 0.43
C MET A 110 6.97 -0.93 0.37
N ALA A 111 6.01 -0.68 -0.53
CA ALA A 111 4.85 -1.55 -0.67
C ALA A 111 5.20 -2.93 -1.22
N ALA A 112 6.12 -3.02 -2.19
CA ALA A 112 6.59 -4.30 -2.73
C ALA A 112 7.24 -5.15 -1.66
N ASN A 113 8.12 -4.57 -0.82
CA ASN A 113 8.74 -5.30 0.28
C ASN A 113 7.71 -5.87 1.26
N ALA A 114 6.69 -5.09 1.60
CA ALA A 114 5.59 -5.56 2.46
C ALA A 114 4.77 -6.67 1.78
N MET A 115 4.37 -6.47 0.52
CA MET A 115 3.58 -7.44 -0.26
C MET A 115 4.31 -8.78 -0.45
N GLN A 116 5.64 -8.74 -0.62
CA GLN A 116 6.46 -9.95 -0.77
C GLN A 116 6.56 -10.79 0.51
N LYS A 117 6.30 -10.21 1.69
CA LYS A 117 6.26 -10.95 2.96
C LYS A 117 4.92 -11.64 3.22
N LEU A 118 3.88 -11.25 2.51
CA LEU A 118 2.55 -11.86 2.64
C LEU A 118 2.46 -13.19 1.89
N PRO A 119 1.58 -14.11 2.30
CA PRO A 119 1.46 -15.41 1.66
C PRO A 119 0.90 -15.33 0.23
N ILE A 120 1.15 -16.37 -0.55
CA ILE A 120 0.50 -16.58 -1.84
C ILE A 120 -1.01 -16.74 -1.60
N GLY A 121 -1.83 -16.16 -2.48
CA GLY A 121 -3.29 -16.14 -2.36
C GLY A 121 -3.85 -14.94 -1.58
N PHE A 122 -3.04 -14.25 -0.77
CA PHE A 122 -3.50 -13.00 -0.16
C PHE A 122 -3.61 -11.88 -1.22
N PRO A 123 -4.72 -11.15 -1.31
CA PRO A 123 -4.93 -10.10 -2.31
C PRO A 123 -3.88 -8.97 -2.24
N LYS A 124 -3.08 -8.80 -3.30
CA LYS A 124 -2.01 -7.80 -3.40
C LYS A 124 -2.10 -7.07 -4.74
N VAL A 125 -2.33 -5.77 -4.71
CA VAL A 125 -2.45 -4.94 -5.93
C VAL A 125 -1.56 -3.71 -5.83
N MET A 126 -0.80 -3.45 -6.90
CA MET A 126 0.08 -2.30 -7.00
C MET A 126 -0.07 -1.60 -8.34
N ALA A 127 -0.44 -0.32 -8.34
CA ALA A 127 -0.33 0.52 -9.52
C ALA A 127 0.93 1.39 -9.42
N THR A 128 1.85 1.25 -10.38
CA THR A 128 3.17 1.88 -10.26
C THR A 128 3.73 2.41 -11.57
N THR A 129 4.42 3.56 -11.49
CA THR A 129 5.18 4.11 -12.61
C THR A 129 6.42 3.27 -12.94
N VAL A 130 6.90 2.44 -12.00
CA VAL A 130 8.06 1.56 -12.21
C VAL A 130 7.73 0.44 -13.21
N ALA A 131 6.46 0.08 -13.33
CA ALA A 131 5.98 -0.95 -14.25
C ALA A 131 5.79 -0.47 -15.70
N SER A 132 6.13 0.78 -16.01
CA SER A 132 5.96 1.36 -17.35
C SER A 132 7.21 1.17 -18.21
N GLY A 133 7.02 0.92 -19.51
CA GLY A 133 8.10 0.80 -20.49
C GLY A 133 8.85 -0.53 -20.42
N THR A 134 10.17 -0.49 -20.58
CA THR A 134 11.06 -1.67 -20.65
C THR A 134 11.57 -2.15 -19.29
N ARG A 135 11.07 -1.59 -18.19
CA ARG A 135 11.53 -1.94 -16.83
C ARG A 135 11.09 -3.34 -16.44
N LYS A 136 11.95 -4.03 -15.72
CA LYS A 136 11.69 -5.39 -15.23
C LYS A 136 10.84 -5.36 -13.96
N PHE A 137 9.85 -6.23 -13.91
CA PHE A 137 8.94 -6.38 -12.76
C PHE A 137 9.52 -7.25 -11.63
N ASP A 138 10.60 -7.96 -11.87
CA ASP A 138 11.25 -8.90 -10.94
C ASP A 138 11.54 -8.27 -9.57
N LEU A 139 11.96 -7.01 -9.54
CA LEU A 139 12.20 -6.28 -8.29
C LEU A 139 10.92 -5.99 -7.49
N VAL A 140 9.77 -5.95 -8.16
CA VAL A 140 8.47 -5.65 -7.54
C VAL A 140 7.78 -6.92 -7.07
N VAL A 141 7.69 -7.92 -7.94
CA VAL A 141 6.89 -9.13 -7.65
C VAL A 141 7.70 -10.22 -6.94
N GLY A 142 9.02 -10.33 -7.20
CA GLY A 142 9.82 -11.42 -6.69
C GLY A 142 9.22 -12.78 -7.08
N ASP A 143 8.97 -13.63 -6.09
CA ASP A 143 8.31 -14.93 -6.20
C ASP A 143 6.82 -14.92 -5.79
N LYS A 144 6.19 -13.74 -5.73
CA LYS A 144 4.82 -13.56 -5.21
C LYS A 144 3.82 -13.17 -6.29
N ASP A 145 2.58 -13.50 -6.03
CA ASP A 145 1.40 -13.24 -6.85
C ASP A 145 0.89 -11.79 -6.70
N ILE A 146 1.77 -10.81 -6.91
CA ILE A 146 1.40 -9.40 -6.86
C ILE A 146 0.81 -8.98 -8.21
N THR A 147 -0.43 -8.49 -8.21
CA THR A 147 -1.03 -7.88 -9.39
C THR A 147 -0.43 -6.50 -9.60
N VAL A 148 0.34 -6.33 -10.68
CA VAL A 148 1.00 -5.06 -11.01
C VAL A 148 0.29 -4.40 -12.19
N MET A 149 -0.15 -3.16 -11.97
CA MET A 149 -0.78 -2.33 -12.99
C MET A 149 0.17 -1.19 -13.39
N PRO A 150 0.58 -1.10 -14.67
CA PRO A 150 1.39 0.02 -15.14
C PRO A 150 0.64 1.33 -15.04
N ALA A 151 1.25 2.31 -14.37
CA ALA A 151 0.81 3.70 -14.46
C ALA A 151 1.45 4.33 -15.70
N ILE A 152 0.63 4.76 -16.63
CA ILE A 152 1.10 5.33 -17.91
C ILE A 152 1.65 6.76 -17.73
N CYS A 153 1.25 7.44 -16.65
CA CYS A 153 1.70 8.78 -16.29
C CYS A 153 2.15 8.84 -14.84
N ASP A 154 2.91 9.86 -14.48
CA ASP A 154 3.29 10.08 -13.08
C ASP A 154 2.06 10.44 -12.22
N PHE A 155 2.04 9.92 -10.99
CA PHE A 155 1.01 10.23 -10.01
C PHE A 155 1.31 11.57 -9.34
N THR A 156 1.13 12.67 -10.06
CA THR A 156 1.24 14.05 -9.55
C THR A 156 -0.15 14.65 -9.34
N GLY A 157 -0.89 14.10 -8.39
CA GLY A 157 -2.27 14.48 -8.13
C GLY A 157 -3.29 13.74 -9.01
N LEU A 158 -4.57 14.03 -8.75
CA LEU A 158 -5.71 13.35 -9.36
C LEU A 158 -6.16 14.09 -10.63
N ASN A 159 -5.81 13.57 -11.79
CA ASN A 159 -6.32 13.97 -13.09
C ASN A 159 -7.18 12.84 -13.70
N ILE A 160 -7.72 13.03 -14.91
CA ILE A 160 -8.62 12.05 -15.54
C ILE A 160 -7.93 10.68 -15.75
N VAL A 161 -6.65 10.67 -16.12
CA VAL A 161 -5.89 9.44 -16.36
C VAL A 161 -5.53 8.74 -15.04
N THR A 162 -4.98 9.49 -14.08
CA THR A 162 -4.61 8.92 -12.78
C THR A 162 -5.81 8.39 -12.02
N ARG A 163 -6.95 9.08 -12.05
CA ARG A 163 -8.22 8.60 -11.49
C ARG A 163 -8.64 7.28 -12.10
N GLN A 164 -8.57 7.13 -13.42
CA GLN A 164 -8.97 5.89 -14.09
C GLN A 164 -8.05 4.73 -13.71
N VAL A 165 -6.73 4.93 -13.70
CA VAL A 165 -5.76 3.90 -13.32
C VAL A 165 -5.95 3.48 -11.87
N ILE A 166 -6.11 4.45 -10.96
CA ILE A 166 -6.34 4.16 -9.53
C ILE A 166 -7.68 3.43 -9.34
N SER A 167 -8.75 3.86 -10.01
CA SER A 167 -10.05 3.18 -9.94
C SER A 167 -9.97 1.73 -10.41
N ASN A 168 -9.25 1.45 -11.49
CA ASN A 168 -9.05 0.09 -11.99
C ASN A 168 -8.28 -0.77 -10.97
N ALA A 169 -7.23 -0.21 -10.33
CA ALA A 169 -6.47 -0.89 -9.29
C ALA A 169 -7.34 -1.16 -8.04
N CYS A 170 -8.14 -0.19 -7.62
CA CYS A 170 -9.08 -0.36 -6.50
C CYS A 170 -10.13 -1.44 -6.81
N ALA A 171 -10.75 -1.40 -8.00
CA ALA A 171 -11.73 -2.40 -8.42
C ALA A 171 -11.13 -3.81 -8.46
N CYS A 172 -9.88 -3.95 -8.94
CA CYS A 172 -9.15 -5.20 -8.92
C CYS A 172 -8.94 -5.71 -7.49
N CYS A 173 -8.48 -4.84 -6.58
CA CYS A 173 -8.24 -5.21 -5.18
C CYS A 173 -9.55 -5.58 -4.45
N VAL A 174 -10.57 -4.75 -4.57
CA VAL A 174 -11.90 -4.99 -3.99
C VAL A 174 -12.49 -6.30 -4.51
N GLY A 175 -12.47 -6.53 -5.82
CA GLY A 175 -12.96 -7.76 -6.44
C GLY A 175 -12.22 -9.00 -5.93
N THR A 176 -10.89 -8.94 -5.84
CA THR A 176 -10.07 -10.05 -5.36
C THR A 176 -10.34 -10.34 -3.88
N VAL A 177 -10.42 -9.30 -3.02
CA VAL A 177 -10.75 -9.44 -1.59
C VAL A 177 -12.13 -10.04 -1.40
N SER A 178 -13.14 -9.58 -2.16
CA SER A 178 -14.49 -10.08 -2.07
C SER A 178 -14.58 -11.55 -2.54
N TYR A 179 -13.84 -11.92 -3.59
CA TYR A 179 -13.86 -13.27 -4.16
C TYR A 179 -13.09 -14.30 -3.33
N THR A 180 -11.96 -13.92 -2.70
CA THR A 180 -11.10 -14.82 -1.92
C THR A 180 -11.85 -15.50 -0.75
N HIS A 181 -12.97 -14.91 -0.33
CA HIS A 181 -13.81 -15.41 0.77
C HIS A 181 -15.04 -16.20 0.30
N LEU A 182 -15.17 -16.41 -0.99
CA LEU A 182 -16.17 -17.37 -1.51
C LEU A 182 -15.62 -18.78 -1.29
N THR A 183 -16.28 -19.56 -0.42
CA THR A 183 -16.00 -20.99 -0.31
C THR A 183 -16.33 -21.64 -1.65
N LEU A 184 -15.30 -22.11 -2.35
CA LEU A 184 -15.52 -22.95 -3.53
C LEU A 184 -16.31 -24.18 -3.07
N PRO A 185 -17.41 -24.55 -3.75
CA PRO A 185 -18.08 -25.82 -3.47
C PRO A 185 -17.07 -26.95 -3.70
N THR A 186 -16.80 -27.71 -2.65
CA THR A 186 -16.00 -28.95 -2.70
C THR A 186 -16.72 -30.02 -3.48
#